data_34391442a9d18259cb1d851e1bdc0a2c
#
_entry.id   34391442a9d18259cb1d851e1bdc0a2c
#
_cell.length_a   1.000
_cell.length_b   1.000
_cell.length_c   1.000
_cell.angle_alpha   90.00
_cell.angle_beta   90.00
_cell.angle_gamma   90.00
#
_symmetry.space_group_name_H-M   'P 1'
#
loop_
_entity.id
_entity.type
_entity.pdbx_description
1 polymer ?
#
loop_
_entity_poly.entity_id
_entity_poly.type
_entity_poly.pdbx_seq_one_letter_code
_entity_poly.pdbx_strand_id
1 'polypeptide(L)'
;MREGPALLEYRDIYAGGRLVGSASPDVITIINPATEEVVGAVPAAVGVDVDKAVRSARRAFDDGKWATCSPSDRADALDRLAAALEARTEETARLVTAEMGMPITDSRRHNAAAPCAILRYYADLARAMDVEETRDAVSFPGRTVVRHEPAGVAAVISSWNYPIMLAFSQLAPALAAGCTIVLKPAAATSLSAYILAEVFEAADFPPGVFNLVTGTHQSAGLLARHPGVDSVAFSGPAKQGRWIASICGAELKPASMELGGQSAAIVLDDADLDQAAAALGDLVFGNSGQTCFAMSRVLVPEQRYDETLGALTARAASLVMGDPLAESTTMGPLASSRRRDDVESRVRDGVSAGARVVAGGRRPASPVRGYFYEPTVLADVTPAMPIAQEEICGPVATVIRYRDEAEALAFANDGFGLAATVWTGDPRRGLDIARRARVGTFGINLYQPDIGAPWGGRGASGQGSAYGPEGMAAYLTTKSVFLPASQELAHLTPTARIVSMNNSCH
;
A
#
# COMPACT_ATOMS: atom_id res chain seq x y z
N MET A 1 -22.77 21.55 -25.46
CA MET A 1 -22.40 20.15 -25.22
C MET A 1 -20.90 20.18 -24.98
N ARG A 2 -20.44 19.88 -23.77
CA ARG A 2 -19.00 19.67 -23.54
C ARG A 2 -18.70 18.29 -24.13
N GLU A 3 -17.77 18.20 -25.06
CA GLU A 3 -17.23 16.94 -25.51
C GLU A 3 -16.76 16.18 -24.25
N GLY A 4 -17.29 14.98 -24.03
CA GLY A 4 -16.84 14.12 -22.94
C GLY A 4 -15.36 13.80 -23.15
N PRO A 5 -14.60 13.49 -22.08
CA PRO A 5 -13.21 13.08 -22.22
C PRO A 5 -13.13 11.90 -23.19
N ALA A 6 -12.16 11.92 -24.10
CA ALA A 6 -11.91 10.83 -25.03
C ALA A 6 -11.74 9.52 -24.25
N LEU A 7 -12.43 8.46 -24.66
CA LEU A 7 -12.30 7.13 -24.04
C LEU A 7 -10.87 6.62 -24.23
N LEU A 8 -10.22 6.20 -23.14
CA LEU A 8 -8.89 5.61 -23.14
C LEU A 8 -8.99 4.11 -23.39
N GLU A 9 -8.73 3.67 -24.61
CA GLU A 9 -8.77 2.24 -24.93
C GLU A 9 -7.38 1.69 -25.19
N TYR A 10 -6.95 0.76 -24.35
CA TYR A 10 -5.74 -0.02 -24.53
C TYR A 10 -6.10 -1.45 -24.94
N ARG A 11 -5.39 -2.00 -25.92
CA ARG A 11 -5.49 -3.38 -26.38
C ARG A 11 -4.19 -4.16 -26.19
N ASP A 12 -3.19 -3.49 -25.62
CA ASP A 12 -1.81 -3.92 -25.50
C ASP A 12 -1.43 -4.09 -24.05
N ILE A 13 -0.52 -5.02 -23.77
CA ILE A 13 0.30 -5.02 -22.55
C ILE A 13 1.58 -4.21 -22.82
N TYR A 14 2.31 -3.81 -21.79
CA TYR A 14 3.62 -3.21 -21.95
C TYR A 14 4.71 -4.22 -21.58
N ALA A 15 5.55 -4.59 -22.54
CA ALA A 15 6.62 -5.56 -22.35
C ALA A 15 7.82 -5.28 -23.24
N GLY A 16 9.02 -5.31 -22.66
CA GLY A 16 10.25 -5.09 -23.42
C GLY A 16 10.43 -3.68 -23.96
N GLY A 17 9.96 -2.67 -23.23
CA GLY A 17 10.06 -1.27 -23.57
C GLY A 17 9.07 -0.82 -24.65
N ARG A 18 7.96 -1.52 -24.87
CA ARG A 18 6.95 -1.15 -25.87
C ARG A 18 5.57 -1.75 -25.56
N LEU A 19 4.56 -1.18 -26.16
CA LEU A 19 3.23 -1.77 -26.21
C LEU A 19 3.22 -2.97 -27.16
N VAL A 20 2.64 -4.08 -26.71
CA VAL A 20 2.56 -5.38 -27.43
C VAL A 20 1.14 -5.92 -27.34
N GLY A 21 0.53 -6.25 -28.48
CA GLY A 21 -0.82 -6.77 -28.56
C GLY A 21 -1.08 -7.90 -27.55
N SER A 22 -2.14 -7.74 -26.74
CA SER A 22 -2.62 -8.79 -25.86
C SER A 22 -3.13 -9.98 -26.67
N ALA A 23 -2.91 -11.19 -26.18
CA ALA A 23 -3.47 -12.40 -26.76
C ALA A 23 -4.95 -12.59 -26.39
N SER A 24 -5.46 -11.81 -25.42
CA SER A 24 -6.86 -11.86 -25.02
C SER A 24 -7.74 -10.97 -25.90
N PRO A 25 -8.88 -11.46 -26.41
CA PRO A 25 -9.89 -10.60 -27.02
C PRO A 25 -10.70 -9.82 -26.00
N ASP A 26 -10.70 -10.26 -24.74
CA ASP A 26 -11.50 -9.66 -23.66
C ASP A 26 -10.85 -8.43 -23.09
N VAL A 27 -11.70 -7.48 -22.69
CA VAL A 27 -11.29 -6.23 -22.04
C VAL A 27 -11.97 -6.06 -20.69
N ILE A 28 -11.34 -5.28 -19.83
CA ILE A 28 -11.88 -4.78 -18.58
C ILE A 28 -12.32 -3.35 -18.82
N THR A 29 -13.60 -3.08 -18.69
CA THR A 29 -14.16 -1.73 -18.78
C THR A 29 -13.96 -1.00 -17.46
N ILE A 30 -13.43 0.21 -17.52
CA ILE A 30 -13.21 1.07 -16.35
C ILE A 30 -14.34 2.10 -16.28
N ILE A 31 -14.99 2.15 -15.14
CA ILE A 31 -16.16 3.00 -14.89
C ILE A 31 -15.78 4.12 -13.92
N ASN A 32 -16.15 5.35 -14.26
CA ASN A 32 -16.05 6.47 -13.33
C ASN A 32 -17.08 6.29 -12.20
N PRO A 33 -16.65 6.15 -10.95
CA PRO A 33 -17.57 5.86 -9.85
C PRO A 33 -18.46 7.06 -9.46
N ALA A 34 -18.14 8.27 -9.89
CA ALA A 34 -18.97 9.46 -9.64
C ALA A 34 -20.06 9.66 -10.69
N THR A 35 -19.80 9.28 -11.95
CA THR A 35 -20.73 9.50 -13.06
C THR A 35 -21.35 8.21 -13.60
N GLU A 36 -20.82 7.05 -13.22
CA GLU A 36 -21.19 5.72 -13.73
C GLU A 36 -20.99 5.59 -15.26
N GLU A 37 -20.12 6.42 -15.82
CA GLU A 37 -19.78 6.41 -17.24
C GLU A 37 -18.49 5.65 -17.49
N VAL A 38 -18.33 5.11 -18.69
CA VAL A 38 -17.08 4.45 -19.11
C VAL A 38 -15.98 5.50 -19.26
N VAL A 39 -14.86 5.32 -18.60
CA VAL A 39 -13.64 6.12 -18.74
C VAL A 39 -12.71 5.51 -19.80
N GLY A 40 -12.68 4.21 -19.89
CA GLY A 40 -11.84 3.49 -20.83
C GLY A 40 -11.90 1.98 -20.66
N ALA A 41 -10.99 1.30 -21.34
CA ALA A 41 -10.86 -0.16 -21.27
C ALA A 41 -9.40 -0.58 -21.37
N VAL A 42 -9.07 -1.71 -20.73
CA VAL A 42 -7.75 -2.34 -20.78
C VAL A 42 -7.88 -3.84 -21.08
N PRO A 43 -6.85 -4.52 -21.64
CA PRO A 43 -6.95 -5.95 -21.91
C PRO A 43 -7.10 -6.78 -20.61
N ALA A 44 -7.92 -7.81 -20.67
CA ALA A 44 -7.99 -8.84 -19.64
C ALA A 44 -6.92 -9.90 -19.91
N ALA A 45 -5.65 -9.57 -19.65
CA ALA A 45 -4.50 -10.39 -20.02
C ALA A 45 -4.60 -11.83 -19.51
N VAL A 46 -4.20 -12.75 -20.37
CA VAL A 46 -4.19 -14.21 -20.16
C VAL A 46 -2.77 -14.76 -19.95
N GLY A 47 -2.63 -16.07 -19.78
CA GLY A 47 -1.34 -16.71 -19.47
C GLY A 47 -0.22 -16.39 -20.45
N VAL A 48 -0.53 -16.30 -21.76
CA VAL A 48 0.44 -15.93 -22.80
C VAL A 48 0.97 -14.51 -22.61
N ASP A 49 0.14 -13.57 -22.18
CA ASP A 49 0.53 -12.19 -21.93
C ASP A 49 1.42 -12.09 -20.70
N VAL A 50 1.06 -12.81 -19.63
CA VAL A 50 1.88 -12.92 -18.41
C VAL A 50 3.26 -13.51 -18.77
N ASP A 51 3.29 -14.59 -19.55
CA ASP A 51 4.53 -15.22 -19.98
C ASP A 51 5.41 -14.28 -20.82
N LYS A 52 4.83 -13.51 -21.76
CA LYS A 52 5.56 -12.47 -22.52
C LYS A 52 6.23 -11.44 -21.62
N ALA A 53 5.47 -10.89 -20.65
CA ALA A 53 5.97 -9.87 -19.73
C ALA A 53 7.07 -10.43 -18.81
N VAL A 54 6.86 -11.62 -18.22
CA VAL A 54 7.85 -12.26 -17.35
C VAL A 54 9.12 -12.63 -18.11
N ARG A 55 9.01 -13.19 -19.32
CA ARG A 55 10.19 -13.49 -20.15
C ARG A 55 10.96 -12.23 -20.53
N SER A 56 10.27 -11.11 -20.73
CA SER A 56 10.91 -9.84 -20.98
C SER A 56 11.69 -9.35 -19.76
N ALA A 57 11.07 -9.40 -18.57
CA ALA A 57 11.72 -9.06 -17.31
C ALA A 57 12.93 -9.97 -17.04
N ARG A 58 12.79 -11.29 -17.27
CA ARG A 58 13.85 -12.27 -17.05
C ARG A 58 15.07 -12.02 -17.94
N ARG A 59 14.86 -11.76 -19.23
CA ARG A 59 15.96 -11.40 -20.15
C ARG A 59 16.63 -10.09 -19.72
N ALA A 60 15.86 -9.08 -19.35
CA ALA A 60 16.42 -7.81 -18.89
C ALA A 60 17.25 -7.96 -17.59
N PHE A 61 16.90 -8.92 -16.76
CA PHE A 61 17.64 -9.25 -15.55
C PHE A 61 18.91 -10.07 -15.86
N ASP A 62 18.78 -11.18 -16.60
CA ASP A 62 19.87 -12.15 -16.82
C ASP A 62 20.92 -11.63 -17.80
N ASP A 63 20.48 -11.02 -18.91
CA ASP A 63 21.35 -10.58 -20.01
C ASP A 63 21.56 -9.06 -20.02
N GLY A 64 20.75 -8.32 -19.27
CA GLY A 64 20.76 -6.87 -19.22
C GLY A 64 21.81 -6.30 -18.25
N LYS A 65 22.01 -4.99 -18.35
CA LYS A 65 22.95 -4.26 -17.48
C LYS A 65 22.33 -3.78 -16.17
N TRP A 66 20.99 -3.84 -16.04
CA TRP A 66 20.28 -3.25 -14.90
C TRP A 66 20.68 -3.91 -13.55
N ALA A 67 20.64 -5.23 -13.48
CA ALA A 67 20.97 -5.98 -12.26
C ALA A 67 22.44 -5.80 -11.83
N THR A 68 23.34 -5.46 -12.76
CA THR A 68 24.79 -5.36 -12.55
C THR A 68 25.30 -3.93 -12.52
N CYS A 69 24.48 -2.91 -12.84
CA CYS A 69 24.90 -1.50 -12.75
C CYS A 69 25.12 -1.10 -11.28
N SER A 70 25.91 -0.05 -11.08
CA SER A 70 26.23 0.41 -9.72
C SER A 70 24.98 0.90 -8.98
N PRO A 71 24.97 0.86 -7.65
CA PRO A 71 23.90 1.46 -6.86
C PRO A 71 23.68 2.94 -7.20
N SER A 72 24.74 3.69 -7.51
CA SER A 72 24.65 5.10 -7.94
C SER A 72 23.93 5.25 -9.28
N ASP A 73 24.22 4.39 -10.28
CA ASP A 73 23.55 4.44 -11.58
C ASP A 73 22.05 4.13 -11.43
N ARG A 74 21.69 3.19 -10.55
CA ARG A 74 20.28 2.91 -10.22
C ARG A 74 19.60 4.10 -9.56
N ALA A 75 20.28 4.74 -8.62
CA ALA A 75 19.79 5.94 -7.96
C ALA A 75 19.51 7.08 -8.94
N ASP A 76 20.45 7.33 -9.86
CA ASP A 76 20.28 8.37 -10.90
C ASP A 76 19.12 8.03 -11.84
N ALA A 77 18.89 6.75 -12.14
CA ALA A 77 17.72 6.32 -12.92
C ALA A 77 16.41 6.53 -12.14
N LEU A 78 16.38 6.27 -10.83
CA LEU A 78 15.22 6.55 -9.99
C LEU A 78 14.92 8.04 -9.89
N ASP A 79 15.92 8.91 -9.83
CA ASP A 79 15.74 10.36 -9.86
C ASP A 79 15.16 10.84 -11.19
N ARG A 80 15.64 10.30 -12.33
CA ARG A 80 15.04 10.57 -13.65
C ARG A 80 13.59 10.11 -13.71
N LEU A 81 13.29 8.94 -13.16
CA LEU A 81 11.92 8.40 -13.08
C LEU A 81 11.01 9.30 -12.23
N ALA A 82 11.52 9.77 -11.09
CA ALA A 82 10.78 10.71 -10.24
C ALA A 82 10.48 12.02 -10.98
N ALA A 83 11.46 12.58 -11.70
CA ALA A 83 11.29 13.81 -12.48
C ALA A 83 10.28 13.62 -13.64
N ALA A 84 10.35 12.48 -14.35
CA ALA A 84 9.42 12.15 -15.43
C ALA A 84 7.97 11.98 -14.90
N LEU A 85 7.80 11.35 -13.73
CA LEU A 85 6.49 11.22 -13.09
C LEU A 85 5.96 12.57 -12.59
N GLU A 86 6.81 13.38 -11.99
CA GLU A 86 6.47 14.74 -11.52
C GLU A 86 5.95 15.63 -12.64
N ALA A 87 6.53 15.52 -13.84
CA ALA A 87 6.05 16.21 -15.03
C ALA A 87 4.62 15.79 -15.46
N ARG A 88 4.13 14.65 -15.02
CA ARG A 88 2.79 14.11 -15.31
C ARG A 88 1.82 14.19 -14.11
N THR A 89 2.15 15.00 -13.10
CA THR A 89 1.39 15.09 -11.81
C THR A 89 -0.10 15.30 -12.03
N GLU A 90 -0.48 16.34 -12.79
CA GLU A 90 -1.89 16.68 -12.95
C GLU A 90 -2.67 15.63 -13.78
N GLU A 91 -2.06 15.07 -14.79
CA GLU A 91 -2.64 14.02 -15.61
C GLU A 91 -2.87 12.75 -14.79
N THR A 92 -1.84 12.33 -14.03
CA THR A 92 -1.93 11.16 -13.13
C THR A 92 -3.04 11.35 -12.10
N ALA A 93 -3.08 12.52 -11.45
CA ALA A 93 -4.09 12.81 -10.43
C ALA A 93 -5.50 12.78 -11.03
N ARG A 94 -5.73 13.42 -12.19
CA ARG A 94 -7.02 13.44 -12.86
C ARG A 94 -7.48 12.06 -13.31
N LEU A 95 -6.58 11.25 -13.85
CA LEU A 95 -6.92 9.91 -14.29
C LEU A 95 -7.25 8.99 -13.10
N VAL A 96 -6.49 9.04 -12.01
CA VAL A 96 -6.80 8.31 -10.77
C VAL A 96 -8.13 8.77 -10.20
N THR A 97 -8.42 10.09 -10.17
CA THR A 97 -9.72 10.60 -9.73
C THR A 97 -10.85 10.06 -10.60
N ALA A 98 -10.67 9.99 -11.90
CA ALA A 98 -11.69 9.51 -12.84
C ALA A 98 -11.97 7.99 -12.70
N GLU A 99 -10.92 7.17 -12.49
CA GLU A 99 -11.09 5.71 -12.41
C GLU A 99 -11.42 5.19 -11.01
N MET A 100 -11.13 5.97 -9.94
CA MET A 100 -11.25 5.51 -8.56
C MET A 100 -12.23 6.35 -7.71
N GLY A 101 -12.45 7.62 -8.08
CA GLY A 101 -13.33 8.53 -7.35
C GLY A 101 -12.66 9.28 -6.18
N MET A 102 -11.36 9.17 -6.00
CA MET A 102 -10.62 9.93 -4.98
C MET A 102 -10.73 11.43 -5.28
N PRO A 103 -10.99 12.31 -4.28
CA PRO A 103 -10.91 13.75 -4.47
C PRO A 103 -9.59 14.19 -5.12
N ILE A 104 -9.64 15.15 -6.06
CA ILE A 104 -8.48 15.58 -6.84
C ILE A 104 -7.31 16.08 -5.98
N THR A 105 -7.61 16.74 -4.86
CA THR A 105 -6.62 17.21 -3.89
C THR A 105 -5.84 16.04 -3.27
N ASP A 106 -6.56 14.96 -2.91
CA ASP A 106 -5.96 13.73 -2.37
C ASP A 106 -5.22 12.94 -3.46
N SER A 107 -5.75 12.89 -4.67
CA SER A 107 -5.08 12.24 -5.81
C SER A 107 -3.73 12.91 -6.13
N ARG A 108 -3.66 14.24 -6.15
CA ARG A 108 -2.40 14.99 -6.32
C ARG A 108 -1.39 14.67 -5.23
N ARG A 109 -1.86 14.61 -3.97
CA ARG A 109 -1.00 14.33 -2.82
C ARG A 109 -0.50 12.89 -2.82
N HIS A 110 -1.41 11.93 -2.95
CA HIS A 110 -1.11 10.51 -2.71
C HIS A 110 -0.71 9.75 -3.96
N ASN A 111 -1.24 10.07 -5.14
CA ASN A 111 -0.95 9.30 -6.37
C ASN A 111 -0.02 10.03 -7.36
N ALA A 112 0.33 11.28 -7.09
CA ALA A 112 1.30 12.00 -7.90
C ALA A 112 2.54 12.43 -7.08
N ALA A 113 2.38 13.20 -5.99
CA ALA A 113 3.52 13.70 -5.22
C ALA A 113 4.20 12.61 -4.36
N ALA A 114 3.43 11.77 -3.65
CA ALA A 114 4.00 10.75 -2.78
C ALA A 114 4.86 9.71 -3.54
N PRO A 115 4.49 9.20 -4.72
CA PRO A 115 5.36 8.32 -5.51
C PRO A 115 6.72 8.93 -5.85
N CYS A 116 6.76 10.22 -6.18
CA CYS A 116 8.02 10.93 -6.45
C CYS A 116 8.91 11.00 -5.21
N ALA A 117 8.32 11.26 -4.04
CA ALA A 117 9.05 11.26 -2.78
C ALA A 117 9.61 9.87 -2.43
N ILE A 118 8.82 8.80 -2.66
CA ILE A 118 9.24 7.41 -2.46
C ILE A 118 10.43 7.08 -3.38
N LEU A 119 10.38 7.46 -4.65
CA LEU A 119 11.47 7.22 -5.61
C LEU A 119 12.77 7.92 -5.17
N ARG A 120 12.71 9.19 -4.77
CA ARG A 120 13.87 9.94 -4.29
C ARG A 120 14.45 9.34 -3.01
N TYR A 121 13.60 8.95 -2.06
CA TYR A 121 14.05 8.25 -0.85
C TYR A 121 14.84 6.98 -1.18
N TYR A 122 14.34 6.14 -2.08
CA TYR A 122 15.04 4.92 -2.48
C TYR A 122 16.25 5.17 -3.37
N ALA A 123 16.29 6.28 -4.11
CA ALA A 123 17.49 6.72 -4.81
C ALA A 123 18.62 7.05 -3.81
N ASP A 124 18.30 7.81 -2.75
CA ASP A 124 19.27 8.14 -1.70
C ASP A 124 19.72 6.88 -0.94
N LEU A 125 18.79 5.97 -0.63
CA LEU A 125 19.11 4.72 0.03
C LEU A 125 20.00 3.83 -0.85
N ALA A 126 19.75 3.78 -2.16
CA ALA A 126 20.59 3.04 -3.10
C ALA A 126 22.02 3.61 -3.15
N ARG A 127 22.20 4.95 -3.18
CA ARG A 127 23.51 5.60 -3.14
C ARG A 127 24.32 5.26 -1.88
N ALA A 128 23.62 5.07 -0.75
CA ALA A 128 24.21 4.74 0.53
C ALA A 128 24.41 3.24 0.73
N MET A 129 24.00 2.40 -0.22
CA MET A 129 24.02 0.94 -0.07
C MET A 129 25.43 0.38 -0.26
N ASP A 130 25.91 -0.35 0.75
CA ASP A 130 27.08 -1.22 0.61
C ASP A 130 26.65 -2.55 -0.02
N VAL A 131 27.16 -2.83 -1.23
CA VAL A 131 26.87 -4.10 -1.94
C VAL A 131 27.59 -5.28 -1.29
N GLU A 132 28.72 -5.04 -0.64
CA GLU A 132 29.55 -6.05 0.02
C GLU A 132 29.96 -5.60 1.41
N GLU A 133 29.87 -6.50 2.35
CA GLU A 133 30.38 -6.36 3.72
C GLU A 133 31.43 -7.43 4.00
N THR A 134 32.61 -7.05 4.48
CA THR A 134 33.66 -8.01 4.88
C THR A 134 33.64 -8.18 6.40
N ARG A 135 33.58 -9.43 6.84
CA ARG A 135 33.59 -9.83 8.25
C ARG A 135 34.77 -10.76 8.53
N ASP A 136 35.35 -10.69 9.72
CA ASP A 136 36.32 -11.72 10.17
C ASP A 136 35.54 -13.03 10.38
N ALA A 137 36.11 -14.14 9.87
CA ALA A 137 35.48 -15.44 10.00
C ALA A 137 35.56 -15.94 11.45
N VAL A 138 34.45 -16.45 11.99
CA VAL A 138 34.38 -16.96 13.37
C VAL A 138 34.80 -18.42 13.44
N SER A 139 34.60 -19.21 12.39
CA SER A 139 34.74 -20.67 12.39
C SER A 139 36.01 -21.18 11.73
N PHE A 140 36.80 -20.32 11.09
CA PHE A 140 38.05 -20.67 10.40
C PHE A 140 38.98 -19.46 10.34
N PRO A 141 40.30 -19.66 10.15
CA PRO A 141 41.23 -18.56 9.90
C PRO A 141 40.97 -17.95 8.52
N GLY A 142 40.43 -16.70 8.49
CA GLY A 142 40.09 -16.02 7.23
C GLY A 142 39.02 -14.97 7.36
N ARG A 143 38.39 -14.64 6.24
CA ARG A 143 37.33 -13.61 6.12
C ARG A 143 36.12 -14.16 5.38
N THR A 144 34.96 -13.58 5.64
CA THR A 144 33.75 -13.82 4.89
C THR A 144 33.30 -12.52 4.28
N VAL A 145 33.12 -12.50 2.95
CA VAL A 145 32.44 -11.41 2.24
C VAL A 145 30.98 -11.76 2.12
N VAL A 146 30.11 -10.90 2.63
CA VAL A 146 28.65 -11.00 2.47
C VAL A 146 28.24 -10.04 1.37
N ARG A 147 27.73 -10.57 0.26
CA ARG A 147 27.21 -9.78 -0.87
C ARG A 147 25.71 -9.65 -0.79
N HIS A 148 25.21 -8.46 -1.08
CA HIS A 148 23.80 -8.18 -1.32
C HIS A 148 23.54 -8.13 -2.82
N GLU A 149 22.76 -9.08 -3.33
CA GLU A 149 22.46 -9.22 -4.75
C GLU A 149 20.96 -9.00 -5.00
N PRO A 150 20.55 -8.41 -6.16
CA PRO A 150 19.15 -8.32 -6.52
C PRO A 150 18.47 -9.71 -6.49
N ALA A 151 17.24 -9.79 -5.96
CA ALA A 151 16.52 -11.05 -5.86
C ALA A 151 16.13 -11.64 -7.23
N GLY A 152 15.97 -10.79 -8.26
CA GLY A 152 15.59 -11.25 -9.60
C GLY A 152 14.43 -10.47 -10.21
N VAL A 153 13.45 -11.18 -10.74
CA VAL A 153 12.19 -10.63 -11.27
C VAL A 153 11.18 -10.49 -10.14
N ALA A 154 10.75 -9.27 -9.84
CA ALA A 154 9.73 -8.98 -8.84
C ALA A 154 8.35 -8.82 -9.51
N ALA A 155 7.37 -9.62 -9.09
CA ALA A 155 5.97 -9.42 -9.44
C ALA A 155 5.32 -8.48 -8.43
N VAL A 156 4.81 -7.35 -8.89
CA VAL A 156 4.10 -6.37 -8.06
C VAL A 156 2.61 -6.39 -8.41
N ILE A 157 1.78 -6.85 -7.48
CA ILE A 157 0.32 -6.93 -7.63
C ILE A 157 -0.29 -5.90 -6.70
N SER A 158 -0.63 -4.72 -7.27
CA SER A 158 -1.05 -3.57 -6.48
C SER A 158 -2.56 -3.48 -6.29
N SER A 159 -2.97 -2.77 -5.22
CA SER A 159 -4.36 -2.50 -4.88
C SER A 159 -4.91 -1.28 -5.64
N TRP A 160 -6.23 -1.09 -5.55
CA TRP A 160 -6.99 -0.07 -6.29
C TRP A 160 -7.14 1.27 -5.55
N ASN A 161 -7.00 1.28 -4.22
CA ASN A 161 -7.40 2.43 -3.39
C ASN A 161 -6.39 3.60 -3.41
N TYR A 162 -5.12 3.34 -3.64
CA TYR A 162 -4.04 4.31 -3.88
C TYR A 162 -3.15 3.75 -5.00
N PRO A 163 -3.65 3.63 -6.24
CA PRO A 163 -3.09 2.73 -7.26
C PRO A 163 -1.62 3.02 -7.57
N ILE A 164 -1.24 4.30 -7.74
CA ILE A 164 0.13 4.68 -8.09
C ILE A 164 1.05 4.67 -6.87
N MET A 165 0.58 5.19 -5.72
CA MET A 165 1.37 5.18 -4.49
C MET A 165 1.72 3.75 -4.05
N LEU A 166 0.73 2.84 -4.04
CA LEU A 166 0.94 1.45 -3.65
C LEU A 166 1.76 0.65 -4.68
N ALA A 167 1.71 1.02 -5.95
CA ALA A 167 2.64 0.47 -6.93
C ALA A 167 4.07 0.89 -6.58
N PHE A 168 4.34 2.19 -6.40
CA PHE A 168 5.69 2.68 -6.11
C PHE A 168 6.22 2.31 -4.73
N SER A 169 5.37 2.03 -3.74
CA SER A 169 5.83 1.48 -2.46
C SER A 169 6.57 0.14 -2.60
N GLN A 170 6.36 -0.57 -3.72
CA GLN A 170 7.01 -1.84 -4.05
C GLN A 170 7.97 -1.72 -5.25
N LEU A 171 7.61 -0.90 -6.27
CA LEU A 171 8.45 -0.70 -7.45
C LEU A 171 9.78 -0.01 -7.10
N ALA A 172 9.73 1.06 -6.29
CA ALA A 172 10.91 1.85 -5.98
C ALA A 172 11.98 1.04 -5.21
N PRO A 173 11.66 0.30 -4.12
CA PRO A 173 12.65 -0.53 -3.44
C PRO A 173 13.16 -1.69 -4.32
N ALA A 174 12.32 -2.31 -5.14
CA ALA A 174 12.73 -3.37 -6.03
C ALA A 174 13.70 -2.87 -7.12
N LEU A 175 13.44 -1.71 -7.71
CA LEU A 175 14.34 -1.06 -8.67
C LEU A 175 15.65 -0.62 -8.01
N ALA A 176 15.60 -0.02 -6.82
CA ALA A 176 16.80 0.36 -6.05
C ALA A 176 17.69 -0.85 -5.75
N ALA A 177 17.09 -1.99 -5.41
CA ALA A 177 17.80 -3.25 -5.23
C ALA A 177 18.41 -3.81 -6.53
N GLY A 178 17.91 -3.40 -7.72
CA GLY A 178 18.35 -3.90 -9.03
C GLY A 178 17.48 -4.99 -9.63
N CYS A 179 16.28 -5.23 -9.09
CA CYS A 179 15.31 -6.15 -9.66
C CYS A 179 14.68 -5.60 -10.94
N THR A 180 14.18 -6.48 -11.80
CA THR A 180 13.26 -6.14 -12.89
C THR A 180 11.83 -6.42 -12.45
N ILE A 181 10.87 -5.74 -13.06
CA ILE A 181 9.49 -5.66 -12.55
C ILE A 181 8.48 -6.18 -13.56
N VAL A 182 7.48 -6.90 -13.08
CA VAL A 182 6.20 -7.09 -13.75
C VAL A 182 5.10 -6.54 -12.85
N LEU A 183 4.55 -5.38 -13.20
CA LEU A 183 3.43 -4.77 -12.49
C LEU A 183 2.10 -5.33 -12.99
N LYS A 184 1.26 -5.73 -12.05
CA LYS A 184 -0.15 -6.06 -12.29
C LYS A 184 -1.02 -5.16 -11.41
N PRO A 185 -1.58 -4.05 -11.93
CA PRO A 185 -2.48 -3.17 -11.18
C PRO A 185 -3.82 -3.84 -10.89
N ALA A 186 -4.57 -3.28 -9.94
CA ALA A 186 -5.94 -3.71 -9.74
C ALA A 186 -6.80 -3.45 -11.00
N ALA A 187 -7.73 -4.35 -11.30
CA ALA A 187 -8.54 -4.27 -12.52
C ALA A 187 -9.30 -2.95 -12.65
N ALA A 188 -9.85 -2.45 -11.54
CA ALA A 188 -10.68 -1.23 -11.55
C ALA A 188 -9.90 0.08 -11.74
N THR A 189 -8.58 0.07 -11.53
CA THR A 189 -7.70 1.25 -11.58
C THR A 189 -6.46 0.96 -12.43
N SER A 190 -6.69 0.44 -13.64
CA SER A 190 -5.61 -0.01 -14.52
C SER A 190 -5.20 1.05 -15.55
N LEU A 191 -6.01 2.06 -15.82
CA LEU A 191 -5.71 3.08 -16.84
C LEU A 191 -4.51 3.92 -16.44
N SER A 192 -4.45 4.38 -15.18
CA SER A 192 -3.33 5.17 -14.67
C SER A 192 -1.99 4.43 -14.70
N ALA A 193 -2.00 3.09 -14.71
CA ALA A 193 -0.78 2.30 -14.83
C ALA A 193 -0.11 2.41 -16.21
N TYR A 194 -0.83 2.78 -17.26
CA TYR A 194 -0.23 3.02 -18.59
C TYR A 194 0.59 4.31 -18.63
N ILE A 195 0.26 5.30 -17.80
CA ILE A 195 1.12 6.48 -17.61
C ILE A 195 2.52 6.05 -17.15
N LEU A 196 2.60 5.00 -16.30
CA LEU A 196 3.90 4.50 -15.84
C LEU A 196 4.75 3.94 -16.98
N ALA A 197 4.17 3.28 -17.98
CA ALA A 197 4.92 2.82 -19.15
C ALA A 197 5.60 3.99 -19.87
N GLU A 198 4.87 5.06 -20.12
CA GLU A 198 5.38 6.27 -20.76
C GLU A 198 6.43 7.00 -19.89
N VAL A 199 6.24 7.00 -18.56
CA VAL A 199 7.18 7.60 -17.60
C VAL A 199 8.49 6.81 -17.55
N PHE A 200 8.46 5.47 -17.61
CA PHE A 200 9.65 4.63 -17.68
C PHE A 200 10.42 4.83 -19.01
N GLU A 201 9.71 5.00 -20.12
CA GLU A 201 10.32 5.35 -21.42
C GLU A 201 10.99 6.73 -21.37
N ALA A 202 10.30 7.75 -20.85
CA ALA A 202 10.82 9.10 -20.71
C ALA A 202 12.03 9.18 -19.76
N ALA A 203 12.13 8.27 -18.78
CA ALA A 203 13.26 8.18 -17.86
C ALA A 203 14.43 7.33 -18.40
N ASP A 204 14.34 6.85 -19.65
CA ASP A 204 15.37 6.05 -20.35
C ASP A 204 15.74 4.78 -19.58
N PHE A 205 14.74 4.04 -19.07
CA PHE A 205 14.96 2.74 -18.47
C PHE A 205 15.23 1.68 -19.55
N PRO A 206 16.16 0.74 -19.31
CA PRO A 206 16.43 -0.33 -20.25
C PRO A 206 15.16 -1.16 -20.55
N PRO A 207 14.94 -1.53 -21.84
CA PRO A 207 13.79 -2.34 -22.23
C PRO A 207 13.67 -3.62 -21.38
N GLY A 208 12.48 -3.86 -20.82
CA GLY A 208 12.19 -5.04 -19.99
C GLY A 208 12.46 -4.88 -18.49
N VAL A 209 13.10 -3.79 -18.03
CA VAL A 209 13.21 -3.50 -16.57
C VAL A 209 11.84 -3.28 -15.96
N PHE A 210 10.96 -2.59 -16.65
CA PHE A 210 9.55 -2.45 -16.28
C PHE A 210 8.65 -3.11 -17.33
N ASN A 211 7.65 -3.86 -16.87
CA ASN A 211 6.62 -4.49 -17.70
C ASN A 211 5.27 -4.33 -16.99
N LEU A 212 4.20 -4.18 -17.76
CA LEU A 212 2.83 -3.99 -17.26
C LEU A 212 1.89 -5.03 -17.87
N VAL A 213 1.16 -5.73 -17.02
CA VAL A 213 0.13 -6.69 -17.39
C VAL A 213 -1.17 -6.34 -16.66
N THR A 214 -2.17 -5.86 -17.38
CA THR A 214 -3.50 -5.65 -16.82
C THR A 214 -4.28 -6.97 -16.79
N GLY A 215 -5.26 -7.10 -15.90
CA GLY A 215 -6.02 -8.34 -15.82
C GLY A 215 -6.74 -8.54 -14.49
N THR A 216 -7.41 -9.68 -14.38
CA THR A 216 -8.20 -10.06 -13.21
C THR A 216 -7.35 -10.70 -12.11
N HIS A 217 -8.00 -11.25 -11.07
CA HIS A 217 -7.34 -12.06 -10.04
C HIS A 217 -6.69 -13.33 -10.61
N GLN A 218 -7.21 -13.88 -11.73
CA GLN A 218 -6.59 -15.03 -12.40
C GLN A 218 -5.20 -14.70 -12.93
N SER A 219 -5.05 -13.54 -13.59
CA SER A 219 -3.74 -13.05 -14.07
C SER A 219 -2.76 -12.84 -12.92
N ALA A 220 -3.24 -12.39 -11.73
CA ALA A 220 -2.41 -12.26 -10.53
C ALA A 220 -1.88 -13.63 -10.06
N GLY A 221 -2.72 -14.66 -10.04
CA GLY A 221 -2.32 -16.01 -9.67
C GLY A 221 -1.34 -16.66 -10.68
N LEU A 222 -1.54 -16.40 -11.97
CA LEU A 222 -0.62 -16.85 -13.03
C LEU A 222 0.76 -16.17 -12.85
N LEU A 223 0.78 -14.88 -12.58
CA LEU A 223 2.01 -14.13 -12.36
C LEU A 223 2.75 -14.62 -11.10
N ALA A 224 2.05 -14.80 -9.98
CA ALA A 224 2.65 -15.29 -8.74
C ALA A 224 3.26 -16.70 -8.87
N ARG A 225 2.61 -17.59 -9.67
CA ARG A 225 3.08 -18.96 -9.90
C ARG A 225 4.18 -19.06 -10.96
N HIS A 226 4.36 -18.02 -11.79
CA HIS A 226 5.23 -18.11 -12.94
C HIS A 226 6.69 -18.44 -12.55
N PRO A 227 7.35 -19.48 -13.15
CA PRO A 227 8.68 -19.92 -12.74
C PRO A 227 9.79 -18.86 -12.95
N GLY A 228 9.58 -17.90 -13.85
CA GLY A 228 10.50 -16.80 -14.09
C GLY A 228 10.34 -15.61 -13.12
N VAL A 229 9.47 -15.72 -12.12
CA VAL A 229 9.30 -14.72 -11.03
C VAL A 229 10.00 -15.23 -9.78
N ASP A 230 10.86 -14.39 -9.18
CA ASP A 230 11.66 -14.73 -8.00
C ASP A 230 11.04 -14.23 -6.69
N SER A 231 10.31 -13.11 -6.71
CA SER A 231 9.65 -12.55 -5.54
C SER A 231 8.29 -11.94 -5.89
N VAL A 232 7.38 -11.87 -4.92
CA VAL A 232 6.03 -11.35 -5.10
C VAL A 232 5.70 -10.32 -4.03
N ALA A 233 5.26 -9.14 -4.45
CA ALA A 233 4.61 -8.17 -3.57
C ALA A 233 3.12 -8.10 -3.91
N PHE A 234 2.28 -8.20 -2.90
CA PHE A 234 0.83 -8.12 -3.03
C PHE A 234 0.25 -7.10 -2.05
N SER A 235 -0.56 -6.19 -2.58
CA SER A 235 -1.40 -5.30 -1.77
C SER A 235 -2.87 -5.55 -2.10
N GLY A 236 -3.69 -5.78 -1.07
CA GLY A 236 -5.11 -6.04 -1.29
C GLY A 236 -5.82 -6.71 -0.12
N PRO A 237 -7.05 -7.23 -0.34
CA PRO A 237 -7.82 -7.87 0.72
C PRO A 237 -7.16 -9.14 1.27
N ALA A 238 -7.30 -9.40 2.58
CA ALA A 238 -6.66 -10.52 3.28
C ALA A 238 -6.98 -11.90 2.66
N LYS A 239 -8.19 -12.09 2.13
CA LYS A 239 -8.58 -13.35 1.46
C LYS A 239 -7.72 -13.64 0.23
N GLN A 240 -7.52 -12.62 -0.63
CA GLN A 240 -6.67 -12.74 -1.82
C GLN A 240 -5.19 -12.84 -1.43
N GLY A 241 -4.76 -12.11 -0.41
CA GLY A 241 -3.38 -12.20 0.09
C GLY A 241 -3.02 -13.59 0.56
N ARG A 242 -3.89 -14.25 1.35
CA ARG A 242 -3.69 -15.65 1.77
C ARG A 242 -3.59 -16.60 0.57
N TRP A 243 -4.41 -16.38 -0.46
CA TRP A 243 -4.35 -17.19 -1.67
C TRP A 243 -3.03 -16.99 -2.43
N ILE A 244 -2.57 -15.74 -2.64
CA ILE A 244 -1.27 -15.45 -3.27
C ILE A 244 -0.12 -16.01 -2.42
N ALA A 245 -0.16 -15.82 -1.10
CA ALA A 245 0.84 -16.37 -0.18
C ALA A 245 0.93 -17.89 -0.25
N SER A 246 -0.21 -18.60 -0.41
CA SER A 246 -0.22 -20.06 -0.58
C SER A 246 0.47 -20.50 -1.88
N ILE A 247 0.30 -19.74 -2.96
CA ILE A 247 1.01 -19.96 -4.22
C ILE A 247 2.51 -19.75 -4.03
N CYS A 248 2.90 -18.62 -3.43
CA CYS A 248 4.31 -18.30 -3.18
C CYS A 248 4.97 -19.35 -2.27
N GLY A 249 4.29 -19.79 -1.20
CA GLY A 249 4.78 -20.81 -0.29
C GLY A 249 5.00 -22.18 -0.97
N ALA A 250 4.11 -22.57 -1.87
CA ALA A 250 4.26 -23.80 -2.64
C ALA A 250 5.49 -23.78 -3.58
N GLU A 251 5.86 -22.57 -4.07
CA GLU A 251 6.99 -22.37 -4.98
C GLU A 251 8.25 -21.87 -4.24
N LEU A 252 8.22 -21.76 -2.88
CA LEU A 252 9.29 -21.22 -2.03
C LEU A 252 9.73 -19.81 -2.41
N LYS A 253 8.83 -18.98 -2.96
CA LYS A 253 9.11 -17.59 -3.33
C LYS A 253 8.95 -16.67 -2.13
N PRO A 254 9.91 -15.78 -1.86
CA PRO A 254 9.72 -14.67 -0.95
C PRO A 254 8.51 -13.84 -1.34
N ALA A 255 7.71 -13.44 -0.33
CA ALA A 255 6.51 -12.68 -0.58
C ALA A 255 6.27 -11.62 0.49
N SER A 256 5.99 -10.38 0.06
CA SER A 256 5.49 -9.31 0.91
C SER A 256 3.98 -9.18 0.71
N MET A 257 3.23 -9.18 1.80
CA MET A 257 1.77 -9.15 1.82
C MET A 257 1.31 -7.93 2.61
N GLU A 258 0.87 -6.89 1.91
CA GLU A 258 0.30 -5.67 2.48
C GLU A 258 -1.24 -5.77 2.40
N LEU A 259 -1.84 -6.20 3.50
CA LEU A 259 -3.26 -6.54 3.54
C LEU A 259 -4.04 -5.51 4.36
N GLY A 260 -5.36 -5.51 4.18
CA GLY A 260 -6.25 -4.65 4.93
C GLY A 260 -6.31 -4.94 6.43
N GLY A 261 -6.93 -4.04 7.16
CA GLY A 261 -7.12 -4.15 8.60
C GLY A 261 -8.41 -3.49 9.06
N GLN A 262 -8.74 -3.70 10.33
CA GLN A 262 -9.77 -2.98 11.06
C GLN A 262 -9.07 -2.23 12.19
N SER A 263 -8.41 -1.14 11.84
CA SER A 263 -7.53 -0.41 12.75
C SER A 263 -8.29 0.30 13.86
N ALA A 264 -7.66 0.46 15.01
CA ALA A 264 -8.27 1.03 16.20
C ALA A 264 -7.63 2.37 16.59
N ALA A 265 -8.47 3.34 16.93
CA ALA A 265 -8.05 4.57 17.60
C ALA A 265 -8.48 4.51 19.07
N ILE A 266 -7.55 4.57 20.00
CA ILE A 266 -7.79 4.62 21.44
C ILE A 266 -7.80 6.09 21.87
N VAL A 267 -8.93 6.59 22.32
CA VAL A 267 -9.05 7.92 22.92
C VAL A 267 -8.97 7.74 24.43
N LEU A 268 -7.99 8.34 25.09
CA LEU A 268 -7.88 8.26 26.55
C LEU A 268 -8.67 9.38 27.24
N ASP A 269 -8.82 9.29 28.55
CA ASP A 269 -9.56 10.24 29.37
C ASP A 269 -8.96 11.65 29.40
N ASP A 270 -7.65 11.75 29.20
CA ASP A 270 -6.86 12.99 29.14
C ASP A 270 -6.63 13.53 27.71
N ALA A 271 -7.23 12.92 26.69
CA ALA A 271 -7.06 13.33 25.31
C ALA A 271 -7.65 14.73 25.03
N ASP A 272 -6.97 15.51 24.20
CA ASP A 272 -7.54 16.68 23.54
C ASP A 272 -8.52 16.21 22.46
N LEU A 273 -9.82 16.33 22.72
CA LEU A 273 -10.85 15.81 21.81
C LEU A 273 -11.00 16.62 20.52
N ASP A 274 -10.72 17.92 20.55
CA ASP A 274 -10.80 18.72 19.33
C ASP A 274 -9.70 18.28 18.35
N GLN A 275 -8.48 18.10 18.84
CA GLN A 275 -7.38 17.55 18.06
C GLN A 275 -7.66 16.12 17.60
N ALA A 276 -8.12 15.26 18.51
CA ALA A 276 -8.40 13.87 18.21
C ALA A 276 -9.50 13.73 17.15
N ALA A 277 -10.63 14.44 17.30
CA ALA A 277 -11.75 14.35 16.38
C ALA A 277 -11.41 14.89 14.99
N ALA A 278 -10.64 15.99 14.90
CA ALA A 278 -10.18 16.51 13.63
C ALA A 278 -9.35 15.49 12.87
N ALA A 279 -8.33 14.91 13.52
CA ALA A 279 -7.46 13.92 12.90
C ALA A 279 -8.17 12.59 12.63
N LEU A 280 -9.00 12.11 13.56
CA LEU A 280 -9.79 10.89 13.38
C LEU A 280 -10.78 11.02 12.21
N GLY A 281 -11.32 12.22 11.99
CA GLY A 281 -12.16 12.47 10.81
C GLY A 281 -11.43 12.15 9.50
N ASP A 282 -10.19 12.58 9.37
CA ASP A 282 -9.37 12.29 8.18
C ASP A 282 -8.94 10.81 8.14
N LEU A 283 -8.62 10.20 9.29
CA LEU A 283 -8.20 8.80 9.39
C LEU A 283 -9.34 7.81 9.18
N VAL A 284 -10.58 8.19 9.43
CA VAL A 284 -11.76 7.34 9.22
C VAL A 284 -12.37 7.58 7.84
N PHE A 285 -12.55 8.85 7.44
CA PHE A 285 -13.32 9.21 6.25
C PHE A 285 -12.47 9.56 5.03
N GLY A 286 -11.16 9.74 5.19
CA GLY A 286 -10.25 10.02 4.08
C GLY A 286 -10.36 8.97 2.98
N ASN A 287 -10.34 9.42 1.72
CA ASN A 287 -10.60 8.56 0.56
C ASN A 287 -11.93 7.78 0.66
N SER A 288 -12.96 8.40 1.25
CA SER A 288 -14.26 7.76 1.53
C SER A 288 -14.13 6.49 2.41
N GLY A 289 -13.19 6.49 3.36
CA GLY A 289 -12.88 5.35 4.23
C GLY A 289 -12.22 4.16 3.52
N GLN A 290 -11.81 4.31 2.28
CA GLN A 290 -11.19 3.26 1.46
C GLN A 290 -9.68 3.20 1.67
N THR A 291 -9.26 3.27 2.92
CA THR A 291 -7.85 3.24 3.34
C THR A 291 -7.61 1.99 4.18
N CYS A 292 -6.56 1.23 3.86
CA CYS A 292 -6.26 -0.04 4.53
C CYS A 292 -6.07 0.09 6.05
N PHE A 293 -5.54 1.23 6.49
CA PHE A 293 -5.34 1.57 7.91
C PHE A 293 -6.45 2.46 8.49
N ALA A 294 -7.61 2.62 7.83
CA ALA A 294 -8.68 3.46 8.36
C ALA A 294 -8.99 3.12 9.83
N MET A 295 -8.94 4.14 10.69
CA MET A 295 -9.17 4.00 12.13
C MET A 295 -10.68 3.89 12.42
N SER A 296 -11.32 2.91 11.80
CA SER A 296 -12.77 2.74 11.80
C SER A 296 -13.33 2.28 13.15
N ARG A 297 -12.49 1.71 14.04
CA ARG A 297 -12.86 1.40 15.43
C ARG A 297 -12.35 2.49 16.36
N VAL A 298 -13.22 3.34 16.86
CA VAL A 298 -12.90 4.39 17.82
C VAL A 298 -13.25 3.91 19.22
N LEU A 299 -12.23 3.61 20.02
CA LEU A 299 -12.35 3.10 21.38
C LEU A 299 -12.33 4.28 22.37
N VAL A 300 -13.36 4.43 23.18
CA VAL A 300 -13.59 5.61 24.00
C VAL A 300 -13.95 5.22 25.44
N PRO A 301 -13.38 5.88 26.48
CA PRO A 301 -13.79 5.60 27.85
C PRO A 301 -15.21 6.12 28.10
N GLU A 302 -15.96 5.45 28.96
CA GLU A 302 -17.37 5.72 29.24
C GLU A 302 -17.64 7.21 29.48
N GLN A 303 -16.79 7.88 30.28
CA GLN A 303 -16.96 9.28 30.66
C GLN A 303 -16.77 10.30 29.53
N ARG A 304 -16.10 9.90 28.42
CA ARG A 304 -15.85 10.75 27.23
C ARG A 304 -16.70 10.35 26.03
N TYR A 305 -17.58 9.36 26.20
CA TYR A 305 -18.28 8.71 25.08
C TYR A 305 -19.16 9.68 24.28
N ASP A 306 -20.07 10.37 24.96
CA ASP A 306 -21.03 11.27 24.29
C ASP A 306 -20.33 12.48 23.65
N GLU A 307 -19.28 12.99 24.29
CA GLU A 307 -18.46 14.10 23.78
C GLU A 307 -17.73 13.68 22.49
N THR A 308 -17.06 12.53 22.52
CA THR A 308 -16.36 11.98 21.33
C THR A 308 -17.34 11.67 20.20
N LEU A 309 -18.48 11.09 20.54
CA LEU A 309 -19.52 10.77 19.56
C LEU A 309 -20.05 12.05 18.89
N GLY A 310 -20.29 13.12 19.66
CA GLY A 310 -20.68 14.42 19.16
C GLY A 310 -19.65 15.04 18.21
N ALA A 311 -18.36 14.98 18.60
CA ALA A 311 -17.26 15.52 17.80
C ALA A 311 -17.08 14.77 16.47
N LEU A 312 -17.12 13.43 16.46
CA LEU A 312 -17.07 12.62 15.24
C LEU A 312 -18.29 12.88 14.33
N THR A 313 -19.48 13.05 14.92
CA THR A 313 -20.71 13.38 14.18
C THR A 313 -20.60 14.74 13.50
N ALA A 314 -20.10 15.74 14.20
CA ALA A 314 -19.83 17.06 13.64
C ALA A 314 -18.82 17.02 12.50
N ARG A 315 -17.76 16.22 12.66
CA ARG A 315 -16.76 16.03 11.60
C ARG A 315 -17.37 15.35 10.37
N ALA A 316 -18.15 14.30 10.55
CA ALA A 316 -18.87 13.63 9.46
C ALA A 316 -19.78 14.60 8.70
N ALA A 317 -20.51 15.45 9.42
CA ALA A 317 -21.39 16.46 8.83
C ALA A 317 -20.65 17.58 8.07
N SER A 318 -19.37 17.82 8.37
CA SER A 318 -18.56 18.85 7.70
C SER A 318 -17.97 18.41 6.36
N LEU A 319 -18.06 17.14 6.01
CA LEU A 319 -17.54 16.61 4.74
C LEU A 319 -18.42 17.02 3.56
N VAL A 320 -17.77 17.46 2.49
CA VAL A 320 -18.44 17.90 1.25
C VAL A 320 -18.39 16.77 0.24
N MET A 321 -19.53 16.09 0.05
CA MET A 321 -19.68 15.08 -1.01
C MET A 321 -20.01 15.77 -2.34
N GLY A 322 -19.37 15.34 -3.43
CA GLY A 322 -19.63 15.92 -4.74
C GLY A 322 -18.75 15.36 -5.85
N ASP A 323 -18.65 16.12 -6.94
CA ASP A 323 -17.75 15.81 -8.04
C ASP A 323 -16.30 15.73 -7.51
N PRO A 324 -15.63 14.56 -7.62
CA PRO A 324 -14.28 14.41 -7.08
C PRO A 324 -13.23 15.26 -7.82
N LEU A 325 -13.53 15.79 -9.00
CA LEU A 325 -12.68 16.74 -9.72
C LEU A 325 -12.83 18.19 -9.20
N ALA A 326 -13.84 18.49 -8.38
CA ALA A 326 -13.99 19.81 -7.77
C ALA A 326 -13.06 19.95 -6.55
N GLU A 327 -12.29 21.04 -6.49
CA GLU A 327 -11.34 21.33 -5.38
C GLU A 327 -12.02 21.41 -4.00
N SER A 328 -13.30 21.74 -3.96
CA SER A 328 -14.08 21.83 -2.72
C SER A 328 -14.59 20.47 -2.22
N THR A 329 -14.49 19.41 -3.02
CA THR A 329 -14.95 18.08 -2.63
C THR A 329 -13.93 17.44 -1.68
N THR A 330 -14.38 17.07 -0.49
CA THR A 330 -13.55 16.38 0.51
C THR A 330 -13.89 14.91 0.66
N MET A 331 -15.00 14.46 0.05
CA MET A 331 -15.40 13.07 0.05
C MET A 331 -16.01 12.68 -1.30
N GLY A 332 -15.34 11.78 -2.00
CA GLY A 332 -15.76 11.21 -3.27
C GLY A 332 -16.70 10.01 -3.11
N PRO A 333 -17.03 9.32 -4.22
CA PRO A 333 -17.77 8.07 -4.20
C PRO A 333 -16.92 6.90 -3.71
N LEU A 334 -17.55 5.77 -3.45
CA LEU A 334 -16.88 4.47 -3.35
C LEU A 334 -16.49 3.98 -4.76
N ALA A 335 -15.41 3.24 -4.87
CA ALA A 335 -14.79 2.90 -6.16
C ALA A 335 -15.65 1.99 -7.07
N SER A 336 -16.74 1.40 -6.56
CA SER A 336 -17.68 0.62 -7.36
C SER A 336 -19.04 0.47 -6.68
N SER A 337 -20.07 0.14 -7.46
CA SER A 337 -21.40 -0.22 -6.93
C SER A 337 -21.31 -1.34 -5.90
N ARG A 338 -20.52 -2.38 -6.19
CA ARG A 338 -20.31 -3.50 -5.26
C ARG A 338 -19.75 -3.03 -3.92
N ARG A 339 -18.78 -2.12 -3.90
CA ARG A 339 -18.23 -1.58 -2.64
C ARG A 339 -19.26 -0.82 -1.85
N ARG A 340 -20.08 0.01 -2.53
CA ARG A 340 -21.18 0.72 -1.89
C ARG A 340 -22.17 -0.26 -1.26
N ASP A 341 -22.56 -1.28 -2.00
CA ASP A 341 -23.54 -2.28 -1.56
C ASP A 341 -22.99 -3.14 -0.40
N ASP A 342 -21.68 -3.47 -0.42
CA ASP A 342 -20.98 -4.14 0.69
C ASP A 342 -21.00 -3.28 1.96
N VAL A 343 -20.68 -1.97 1.86
CA VAL A 343 -20.72 -1.03 3.00
C VAL A 343 -22.12 -0.89 3.56
N GLU A 344 -23.12 -0.68 2.69
CA GLU A 344 -24.53 -0.59 3.08
C GLU A 344 -25.02 -1.86 3.80
N SER A 345 -24.61 -3.05 3.31
CA SER A 345 -24.94 -4.31 3.97
C SER A 345 -24.31 -4.40 5.37
N ARG A 346 -23.02 -4.08 5.52
CA ARG A 346 -22.33 -4.12 6.81
C ARG A 346 -22.94 -3.16 7.83
N VAL A 347 -23.31 -1.94 7.40
CA VAL A 347 -24.00 -0.99 8.27
C VAL A 347 -25.36 -1.54 8.71
N ARG A 348 -26.15 -2.09 7.79
CA ARG A 348 -27.44 -2.71 8.10
C ARG A 348 -27.29 -3.90 9.08
N ASP A 349 -26.29 -4.76 8.87
CA ASP A 349 -26.02 -5.91 9.73
C ASP A 349 -25.55 -5.45 11.12
N GLY A 350 -24.75 -4.39 11.22
CA GLY A 350 -24.39 -3.75 12.47
C GLY A 350 -25.59 -3.19 13.23
N VAL A 351 -26.48 -2.51 12.55
CA VAL A 351 -27.75 -2.01 13.14
C VAL A 351 -28.63 -3.16 13.62
N SER A 352 -28.72 -4.24 12.83
CA SER A 352 -29.47 -5.44 13.20
C SER A 352 -28.87 -6.14 14.43
N ALA A 353 -27.55 -6.00 14.65
CA ALA A 353 -26.86 -6.50 15.81
C ALA A 353 -26.97 -5.58 17.05
N GLY A 354 -27.58 -4.40 16.92
CA GLY A 354 -27.83 -3.48 18.03
C GLY A 354 -27.08 -2.15 17.96
N ALA A 355 -26.27 -1.90 16.93
CA ALA A 355 -25.63 -0.60 16.75
C ALA A 355 -26.68 0.48 16.39
N ARG A 356 -26.44 1.70 16.83
CA ARG A 356 -27.31 2.85 16.58
C ARG A 356 -26.66 3.81 15.60
N VAL A 357 -27.34 4.14 14.51
CA VAL A 357 -26.89 5.16 13.56
C VAL A 357 -27.06 6.54 14.17
N VAL A 358 -25.97 7.30 14.26
CA VAL A 358 -25.95 8.69 14.75
C VAL A 358 -25.86 9.67 13.60
N ALA A 359 -25.11 9.33 12.57
CA ALA A 359 -25.00 10.09 11.33
C ALA A 359 -24.92 9.15 10.13
N GLY A 360 -25.40 9.59 8.96
CA GLY A 360 -25.29 8.85 7.71
C GLY A 360 -26.11 7.56 7.68
N GLY A 361 -25.49 6.45 7.37
CA GLY A 361 -26.08 5.12 7.32
C GLY A 361 -26.94 4.85 6.08
N ARG A 362 -26.80 5.66 5.03
CA ARG A 362 -27.63 5.59 3.81
C ARG A 362 -26.92 6.15 2.59
N ARG A 363 -27.48 5.92 1.44
CA ARG A 363 -27.10 6.62 0.20
C ARG A 363 -27.57 8.07 0.29
N PRO A 364 -26.80 9.06 -0.17
CA PRO A 364 -27.18 10.46 -0.11
C PRO A 364 -28.36 10.76 -1.06
N ALA A 365 -29.16 11.76 -0.69
CA ALA A 365 -30.19 12.28 -1.57
C ALA A 365 -29.58 13.04 -2.77
N SER A 366 -28.41 13.60 -2.61
CA SER A 366 -27.60 14.27 -3.64
C SER A 366 -26.12 14.11 -3.32
N PRO A 367 -25.28 13.72 -4.31
CA PRO A 367 -25.64 13.37 -5.70
C PRO A 367 -26.43 12.05 -5.79
N VAL A 368 -27.42 12.02 -6.69
CA VAL A 368 -28.23 10.80 -6.92
C VAL A 368 -27.49 9.76 -7.75
N ARG A 369 -26.64 10.22 -8.69
CA ARG A 369 -25.80 9.37 -9.56
C ARG A 369 -24.43 9.18 -8.92
N GLY A 370 -23.83 8.02 -9.13
CA GLY A 370 -22.54 7.63 -8.58
C GLY A 370 -22.65 6.70 -7.36
N TYR A 371 -21.53 6.14 -6.97
CA TYR A 371 -21.49 5.13 -5.90
C TYR A 371 -21.26 5.78 -4.52
N PHE A 372 -21.96 6.87 -4.25
CA PHE A 372 -21.86 7.61 -2.99
C PHE A 372 -22.55 6.91 -1.83
N TYR A 373 -21.97 7.08 -0.64
CA TYR A 373 -22.52 6.65 0.63
C TYR A 373 -22.19 7.70 1.70
N GLU A 374 -23.16 8.07 2.54
CA GLU A 374 -22.97 9.12 3.54
C GLU A 374 -21.92 8.73 4.58
N PRO A 375 -21.05 9.68 5.05
CA PRO A 375 -20.16 9.44 6.16
C PRO A 375 -20.99 9.03 7.38
N THR A 376 -20.67 7.87 7.94
CA THR A 376 -21.52 7.16 8.90
C THR A 376 -20.84 7.04 10.25
N VAL A 377 -21.58 7.37 11.30
CA VAL A 377 -21.14 7.17 12.70
C VAL A 377 -22.11 6.22 13.38
N LEU A 378 -21.60 5.09 13.86
CA LEU A 378 -22.32 4.07 14.61
C LEU A 378 -21.96 4.12 16.07
N ALA A 379 -22.96 4.35 16.91
CA ALA A 379 -22.87 4.28 18.37
C ALA A 379 -23.28 2.90 18.89
N ASP A 380 -22.98 2.66 20.15
CA ASP A 380 -23.39 1.46 20.92
C ASP A 380 -22.88 0.15 20.29
N VAL A 381 -21.76 0.25 19.54
CA VAL A 381 -21.07 -0.91 18.95
C VAL A 381 -20.31 -1.65 20.05
N THR A 382 -20.43 -2.99 20.05
CA THR A 382 -19.64 -3.86 20.90
C THR A 382 -18.55 -4.57 20.10
N PRO A 383 -17.44 -4.99 20.72
CA PRO A 383 -16.37 -5.70 20.02
C PRO A 383 -16.82 -7.01 19.36
N ALA A 384 -17.89 -7.64 19.86
CA ALA A 384 -18.43 -8.88 19.31
C ALA A 384 -19.28 -8.69 18.03
N MET A 385 -19.67 -7.48 17.72
CA MET A 385 -20.46 -7.21 16.50
C MET A 385 -19.60 -7.42 15.24
N PRO A 386 -20.14 -8.05 14.17
CA PRO A 386 -19.40 -8.27 12.92
C PRO A 386 -18.78 -6.99 12.34
N ILE A 387 -19.49 -5.85 12.44
CA ILE A 387 -19.02 -4.55 11.97
C ILE A 387 -17.78 -4.02 12.70
N ALA A 388 -17.50 -4.50 13.92
CA ALA A 388 -16.29 -4.19 14.66
C ALA A 388 -15.12 -5.14 14.34
N GLN A 389 -15.39 -6.30 13.73
CA GLN A 389 -14.41 -7.36 13.48
C GLN A 389 -14.02 -7.50 12.02
N GLU A 390 -14.84 -7.01 11.08
CA GLU A 390 -14.59 -7.15 9.65
C GLU A 390 -14.17 -5.82 9.03
N GLU A 391 -13.22 -5.85 8.09
CA GLU A 391 -12.81 -4.67 7.34
C GLU A 391 -13.99 -4.08 6.56
N ILE A 392 -14.34 -2.83 6.83
CA ILE A 392 -15.49 -2.16 6.21
C ILE A 392 -15.12 -1.62 4.83
N CYS A 393 -13.95 -0.98 4.71
CA CYS A 393 -13.44 -0.32 3.50
C CYS A 393 -14.47 0.69 2.94
N GLY A 394 -14.94 1.57 3.83
CA GLY A 394 -15.93 2.61 3.55
C GLY A 394 -16.02 3.64 4.69
N PRO A 395 -16.78 4.73 4.50
CA PRO A 395 -16.79 5.88 5.39
C PRO A 395 -17.61 5.64 6.67
N VAL A 396 -17.19 4.70 7.49
CA VAL A 396 -17.92 4.27 8.69
C VAL A 396 -17.02 4.27 9.91
N ALA A 397 -17.37 5.07 10.92
CA ALA A 397 -16.81 5.03 12.26
C ALA A 397 -17.69 4.16 13.17
N THR A 398 -17.10 3.22 13.89
CA THR A 398 -17.75 2.45 14.95
C THR A 398 -17.20 2.91 16.30
N VAL A 399 -18.06 3.44 17.18
CA VAL A 399 -17.67 3.96 18.48
C VAL A 399 -17.97 2.93 19.55
N ILE A 400 -16.91 2.48 20.23
CA ILE A 400 -16.92 1.36 21.16
C ILE A 400 -16.49 1.87 22.54
N ARG A 401 -17.31 1.60 23.57
CA ARG A 401 -16.95 1.94 24.95
C ARG A 401 -15.93 0.96 25.52
N TYR A 402 -15.05 1.46 26.34
CA TYR A 402 -14.20 0.64 27.19
C TYR A 402 -14.18 1.15 28.64
N ARG A 403 -13.87 0.28 29.60
CA ARG A 403 -13.86 0.56 31.06
C ARG A 403 -12.50 1.05 31.53
N ASP A 404 -11.43 0.45 31.01
CA ASP A 404 -10.04 0.75 31.39
C ASP A 404 -9.08 0.53 30.21
N GLU A 405 -7.84 0.98 30.35
CA GLU A 405 -6.82 0.86 29.29
C GLU A 405 -6.49 -0.59 28.90
N ALA A 406 -6.59 -1.52 29.84
CA ALA A 406 -6.32 -2.93 29.56
C ALA A 406 -7.38 -3.49 28.61
N GLU A 407 -8.64 -3.12 28.81
CA GLU A 407 -9.74 -3.48 27.91
C GLU A 407 -9.61 -2.77 26.55
N ALA A 408 -9.29 -1.46 26.52
CA ALA A 408 -9.04 -0.74 25.27
C ALA A 408 -7.93 -1.40 24.44
N LEU A 409 -6.82 -1.76 25.10
CA LEU A 409 -5.70 -2.44 24.45
C LEU A 409 -6.09 -3.85 23.99
N ALA A 410 -6.88 -4.59 24.79
CA ALA A 410 -7.39 -5.90 24.40
C ALA A 410 -8.23 -5.79 23.11
N PHE A 411 -9.15 -4.80 23.03
CA PHE A 411 -9.96 -4.55 21.84
C PHE A 411 -9.11 -4.11 20.64
N ALA A 412 -8.10 -3.27 20.84
CA ALA A 412 -7.19 -2.86 19.78
C ALA A 412 -6.36 -4.03 19.23
N ASN A 413 -5.97 -4.96 20.11
CA ASN A 413 -5.20 -6.17 19.77
C ASN A 413 -6.06 -7.33 19.22
N ASP A 414 -7.38 -7.24 19.33
CA ASP A 414 -8.31 -8.20 18.74
C ASP A 414 -8.61 -7.81 17.31
N GLY A 415 -8.05 -8.55 16.36
CA GLY A 415 -8.26 -8.29 14.95
C GLY A 415 -7.02 -8.45 14.05
N PHE A 416 -6.93 -7.59 13.06
CA PHE A 416 -6.01 -7.77 11.93
C PHE A 416 -4.53 -7.48 12.23
N GLY A 417 -4.21 -6.40 12.95
CA GLY A 417 -2.83 -6.06 13.31
C GLY A 417 -2.10 -5.14 12.33
N LEU A 418 -2.81 -4.31 11.54
CA LEU A 418 -2.17 -3.36 10.63
C LEU A 418 -1.69 -2.11 11.37
N ALA A 419 -2.63 -1.37 11.95
CA ALA A 419 -2.34 -0.08 12.56
C ALA A 419 -3.21 0.18 13.79
N ALA A 420 -2.73 1.06 14.68
CA ALA A 420 -3.53 1.65 15.74
C ALA A 420 -3.01 3.04 16.09
N THR A 421 -3.84 3.81 16.80
CA THR A 421 -3.44 5.10 17.38
C THR A 421 -3.89 5.20 18.82
N VAL A 422 -3.21 6.08 19.58
CA VAL A 422 -3.68 6.53 20.88
C VAL A 422 -3.68 8.05 20.93
N TRP A 423 -4.71 8.60 21.56
CA TRP A 423 -4.90 10.04 21.79
C TRP A 423 -4.86 10.29 23.28
N THR A 424 -3.90 11.11 23.74
CA THR A 424 -3.60 11.32 25.17
C THR A 424 -2.86 12.64 25.37
N GLY A 425 -3.06 13.28 26.52
CA GLY A 425 -2.27 14.41 26.98
C GLY A 425 -0.86 14.01 27.46
N ASP A 426 -0.62 12.72 27.78
CA ASP A 426 0.68 12.21 28.23
C ASP A 426 1.34 11.29 27.18
N PRO A 427 2.36 11.77 26.44
CA PRO A 427 3.08 10.95 25.46
C PRO A 427 3.76 9.71 26.05
N ARG A 428 4.12 9.71 27.34
CA ARG A 428 4.75 8.52 27.98
C ARG A 428 3.72 7.41 28.15
N ARG A 429 2.49 7.75 28.55
CA ARG A 429 1.35 6.85 28.61
C ARG A 429 1.05 6.28 27.21
N GLY A 430 1.10 7.13 26.18
CA GLY A 430 0.97 6.72 24.79
C GLY A 430 2.03 5.72 24.34
N LEU A 431 3.30 5.95 24.69
CA LEU A 431 4.41 5.03 24.37
C LEU A 431 4.25 3.68 25.09
N ASP A 432 3.74 3.65 26.31
CA ASP A 432 3.52 2.42 27.05
C ASP A 432 2.42 1.55 26.39
N ILE A 433 1.34 2.17 25.94
CA ILE A 433 0.29 1.50 25.15
C ILE A 433 0.87 0.99 23.83
N ALA A 434 1.65 1.82 23.11
CA ALA A 434 2.26 1.45 21.84
C ALA A 434 3.15 0.20 21.95
N ARG A 435 3.93 0.05 23.04
CA ARG A 435 4.77 -1.13 23.30
C ARG A 435 3.99 -2.41 23.48
N ARG A 436 2.74 -2.33 23.96
CA ARG A 436 1.85 -3.48 24.21
C ARG A 436 0.90 -3.75 23.05
N ALA A 437 0.77 -2.83 22.11
CA ALA A 437 -0.06 -2.99 20.92
C ALA A 437 0.55 -3.99 19.94
N ARG A 438 -0.27 -4.90 19.41
CA ARG A 438 0.13 -5.97 18.47
C ARG A 438 -0.15 -5.57 17.01
N VAL A 439 0.33 -4.41 16.62
CA VAL A 439 0.15 -3.86 15.26
C VAL A 439 1.50 -3.63 14.59
N GLY A 440 1.49 -3.48 13.28
CA GLY A 440 2.69 -3.17 12.51
C GLY A 440 3.13 -1.74 12.67
N THR A 441 2.18 -0.81 12.78
CA THR A 441 2.43 0.63 12.92
C THR A 441 1.54 1.23 13.99
N PHE A 442 2.05 2.24 14.71
CA PHE A 442 1.33 2.86 15.81
C PHE A 442 1.56 4.38 15.85
N GLY A 443 0.49 5.17 16.00
CA GLY A 443 0.55 6.61 16.12
C GLY A 443 0.21 7.09 17.53
N ILE A 444 0.85 8.17 18.00
CA ILE A 444 0.54 8.85 19.27
C ILE A 444 0.16 10.28 18.92
N ASN A 445 -1.10 10.66 19.12
CA ASN A 445 -1.68 11.94 18.75
C ASN A 445 -1.53 12.32 17.27
N LEU A 446 -1.23 11.35 16.43
CA LEU A 446 -1.17 11.43 14.98
C LEU A 446 -1.16 10.00 14.38
N TYR A 447 -1.43 9.89 13.10
CA TYR A 447 -1.04 8.73 12.32
C TYR A 447 -0.68 9.17 10.91
N GLN A 448 0.57 8.95 10.55
CA GLN A 448 1.06 9.20 9.20
C GLN A 448 2.18 8.20 8.90
N PRO A 449 2.02 7.34 7.87
CA PRO A 449 3.12 6.48 7.42
C PRO A 449 4.35 7.31 7.05
N ASP A 450 5.50 6.86 7.53
CA ASP A 450 6.80 7.47 7.22
C ASP A 450 7.51 6.59 6.18
N ILE A 451 7.91 7.18 5.04
CA ILE A 451 8.64 6.47 3.98
C ILE A 451 10.04 6.03 4.41
N GLY A 452 10.59 6.62 5.46
CA GLY A 452 11.88 6.27 6.05
C GLY A 452 11.85 5.12 7.06
N ALA A 453 10.66 4.62 7.42
CA ALA A 453 10.47 3.58 8.40
C ALA A 453 9.65 2.41 7.85
N PRO A 454 9.84 1.17 8.35
CA PRO A 454 9.09 0.02 7.85
C PRO A 454 7.59 0.18 8.11
N TRP A 455 6.80 -0.08 7.08
CA TRP A 455 5.36 -0.09 7.13
C TRP A 455 4.83 -1.44 6.68
N GLY A 456 3.93 -2.04 7.45
CA GLY A 456 3.35 -3.34 7.14
C GLY A 456 2.49 -3.86 8.27
N GLY A 457 1.76 -4.93 8.01
CA GLY A 457 0.86 -5.57 8.97
C GLY A 457 1.51 -6.73 9.72
N ARG A 458 0.82 -7.15 10.80
CA ARG A 458 1.10 -8.39 11.52
C ARG A 458 -0.12 -9.30 11.46
N GLY A 459 0.08 -10.60 11.64
CA GLY A 459 -1.03 -11.57 11.70
C GLY A 459 -1.88 -11.59 10.45
N ALA A 460 -3.16 -11.24 10.57
CA ALA A 460 -4.10 -11.25 9.45
C ALA A 460 -3.89 -10.10 8.45
N SER A 461 -3.15 -9.05 8.83
CA SER A 461 -2.83 -7.91 7.97
C SER A 461 -1.58 -8.09 7.12
N GLY A 462 -0.91 -9.24 7.19
CA GLY A 462 0.14 -9.56 6.25
C GLY A 462 1.48 -9.93 6.87
N GLN A 463 2.51 -9.88 6.03
CA GLN A 463 3.90 -10.18 6.34
C GLN A 463 4.83 -9.39 5.42
N GLY A 464 6.07 -9.16 5.85
CA GLY A 464 7.02 -8.28 5.16
C GLY A 464 6.80 -6.82 5.51
N SER A 465 7.47 -5.95 4.79
CA SER A 465 7.38 -4.49 4.98
C SER A 465 7.51 -3.77 3.65
N ALA A 466 6.78 -2.68 3.51
CA ALA A 466 7.06 -1.61 2.57
C ALA A 466 7.83 -0.51 3.31
N TYR A 467 8.43 0.40 2.58
CA TYR A 467 9.18 1.55 3.09
C TYR A 467 10.41 1.20 3.94
N GLY A 468 11.16 2.21 4.29
CA GLY A 468 12.42 2.06 5.01
C GLY A 468 13.46 1.22 4.28
N PRO A 469 14.63 1.01 4.88
CA PRO A 469 15.62 0.04 4.40
C PRO A 469 15.07 -1.39 4.35
N GLU A 470 14.12 -1.71 5.24
CA GLU A 470 13.46 -3.02 5.34
C GLU A 470 12.66 -3.36 4.08
N GLY A 471 12.01 -2.35 3.47
CA GLY A 471 11.30 -2.51 2.20
C GLY A 471 12.25 -2.90 1.06
N MET A 472 13.46 -2.32 1.02
CA MET A 472 14.48 -2.67 0.02
C MET A 472 15.09 -4.05 0.31
N ALA A 473 15.29 -4.41 1.57
CA ALA A 473 15.86 -5.69 1.97
C ALA A 473 15.03 -6.89 1.48
N ALA A 474 13.70 -6.72 1.30
CA ALA A 474 12.82 -7.74 0.75
C ALA A 474 13.15 -8.14 -0.72
N TYR A 475 13.89 -7.29 -1.43
CA TYR A 475 14.30 -7.48 -2.84
C TYR A 475 15.79 -7.79 -3.00
N LEU A 476 16.46 -8.07 -1.90
CA LEU A 476 17.87 -8.47 -1.88
C LEU A 476 18.03 -9.90 -1.40
N THR A 477 18.97 -10.62 -2.00
CA THR A 477 19.46 -11.90 -1.51
C THR A 477 20.89 -11.76 -1.01
N THR A 478 21.30 -12.60 -0.08
CA THR A 478 22.67 -12.59 0.45
C THR A 478 23.45 -13.81 0.00
N LYS A 479 24.70 -13.59 -0.39
CA LYS A 479 25.66 -14.63 -0.70
C LYS A 479 26.88 -14.49 0.19
N SER A 480 27.33 -15.57 0.83
CA SER A 480 28.58 -15.59 1.60
C SER A 480 29.71 -16.19 0.77
N VAL A 481 30.82 -15.46 0.69
CA VAL A 481 32.05 -15.91 0.03
C VAL A 481 33.15 -16.06 1.09
N PHE A 482 33.68 -17.26 1.24
CA PHE A 482 34.66 -17.59 2.24
C PHE A 482 36.10 -17.45 1.68
N LEU A 483 36.97 -16.71 2.38
CA LEU A 483 38.34 -16.43 1.97
C LEU A 483 39.30 -16.93 3.04
N PRO A 484 40.29 -17.77 2.70
CA PRO A 484 41.28 -18.23 3.65
C PRO A 484 42.26 -17.09 4.03
N ALA A 485 42.88 -17.17 5.20
CA ALA A 485 43.81 -16.16 5.71
C ALA A 485 45.04 -15.91 4.79
N SER A 486 45.40 -16.89 3.97
CA SER A 486 46.53 -16.79 3.02
C SER A 486 46.23 -15.93 1.78
N GLN A 487 45.00 -15.50 1.57
CA GLN A 487 44.61 -14.62 0.46
C GLN A 487 44.33 -13.21 0.99
N GLU A 488 45.37 -12.39 1.09
CA GLU A 488 45.19 -10.94 1.27
C GLU A 488 44.69 -10.33 -0.03
N LEU A 489 43.35 -10.09 -0.08
CA LEU A 489 42.79 -9.20 -1.09
C LEU A 489 42.93 -7.76 -0.58
N ALA A 490 43.94 -7.08 -1.03
CA ALA A 490 44.37 -5.75 -0.59
C ALA A 490 43.30 -4.63 -0.72
N HIS A 491 42.15 -4.94 -1.31
CA HIS A 491 41.06 -3.98 -1.56
C HIS A 491 39.84 -4.19 -0.66
N LEU A 492 39.83 -5.22 0.18
CA LEU A 492 38.70 -5.47 1.09
C LEU A 492 38.99 -4.88 2.47
N THR A 493 38.72 -3.61 2.63
CA THR A 493 38.70 -2.97 3.96
C THR A 493 37.49 -3.48 4.74
N PRO A 494 37.61 -3.90 6.03
CA PRO A 494 36.47 -4.28 6.84
C PRO A 494 35.53 -3.09 6.98
N THR A 495 34.30 -3.19 6.49
CA THR A 495 33.33 -2.12 6.49
C THR A 495 32.43 -2.06 7.72
N ALA A 496 32.48 -3.04 8.63
CA ALA A 496 31.72 -2.98 9.88
C ALA A 496 32.38 -3.73 11.03
N ARG A 497 32.49 -3.09 12.19
CA ARG A 497 32.66 -3.76 13.48
C ARG A 497 31.28 -4.21 13.95
N ILE A 498 31.00 -5.53 13.95
CA ILE A 498 29.91 -6.07 14.74
C ILE A 498 30.28 -5.78 16.20
N VAL A 499 29.44 -4.96 16.85
CA VAL A 499 29.47 -4.85 18.31
C VAL A 499 29.17 -6.25 18.84
N SER A 500 30.20 -6.90 19.41
CA SER A 500 30.03 -8.18 20.08
C SER A 500 29.02 -7.95 21.22
N MET A 501 27.83 -8.52 21.13
CA MET A 501 26.98 -8.72 22.29
C MET A 501 27.72 -9.72 23.19
N ASN A 502 28.50 -9.21 24.13
CA ASN A 502 28.98 -10.00 25.24
C ASN A 502 27.79 -10.47 26.03
N ASN A 503 27.41 -11.71 25.82
CA ASN A 503 26.56 -12.46 26.75
C ASN A 503 27.32 -12.62 28.06
N SER A 504 27.19 -11.69 28.97
CA SER A 504 27.39 -11.94 30.39
C SER A 504 26.03 -12.29 31.01
N CYS A 505 25.64 -13.54 30.86
CA CYS A 505 24.72 -14.18 31.80
C CYS A 505 25.51 -14.55 33.04
N HIS A 506 25.29 -13.85 34.15
CA HIS A 506 25.46 -14.32 35.52
C HIS A 506 24.16 -14.11 36.26
#